data_bdfc0e464cc7750557948859be88f6b8
#
_entry.id   bdfc0e464cc7750557948859be88f6b8
#
_cell.length_a   1.000
_cell.length_b   1.000
_cell.length_c   1.000
_cell.angle_alpha   90.00
_cell.angle_beta   90.00
_cell.angle_gamma   90.00
#
_symmetry.space_group_name_H-M   'P 1'
#
loop_
_entity.id
_entity.type
_entity.pdbx_description
1 polymer ?
#
loop_
_entity_poly.entity_id
_entity_poly.type
_entity_poly.pdbx_seq_one_letter_code
_entity_poly.pdbx_strand_id
1 'polypeptide(L)'
;QLLLLNQNPYWAAQVLVSGQKKITTYTETVKDKTTGEEVKVEKTGPVVRDNEKNLKLLADSWRMAQEIDKAIPVLEKAAKLSKDGKSYVLLGNLYLAEDKLEEAVSSIKKGLKKGKIDKISQVHLTLGQAYFELQKFEDAKKEFRTAARDKDKKVKTTANNWIKYTENEEIRVKNLALRRDYIQSQS
;
A
#
# COMPACT_ATOMS: atom_id res chain seq x y z
N GLN A 1 3.74 -22.91 7.34
CA GLN A 1 3.83 -21.74 6.45
C GLN A 1 4.54 -20.55 7.10
N LEU A 2 4.19 -20.15 8.34
CA LEU A 2 4.85 -19.05 9.07
C LEU A 2 6.34 -19.30 9.38
N LEU A 3 6.72 -20.54 9.70
CA LEU A 3 8.11 -20.94 9.95
C LEU A 3 8.99 -20.79 8.69
N LEU A 4 8.46 -21.13 7.52
CA LEU A 4 9.15 -21.00 6.24
C LEU A 4 9.37 -19.52 5.85
N LEU A 5 8.40 -18.66 6.12
CA LEU A 5 8.51 -17.21 5.87
C LEU A 5 9.66 -16.57 6.66
N ASN A 6 9.80 -16.92 7.94
CA ASN A 6 10.83 -16.35 8.81
C ASN A 6 12.25 -16.86 8.53
N GLN A 7 12.38 -18.12 8.07
CA GLN A 7 13.67 -18.75 7.80
C GLN A 7 14.19 -18.50 6.38
N ASN A 8 13.31 -18.55 5.37
CA ASN A 8 13.68 -18.30 3.98
C ASN A 8 12.48 -17.76 3.18
N PRO A 9 12.28 -16.45 3.20
CA PRO A 9 11.12 -15.82 2.55
C PRO A 9 11.14 -15.99 1.02
N TYR A 10 12.32 -16.02 0.39
CA TYR A 10 12.45 -16.25 -1.05
C TYR A 10 11.94 -17.64 -1.43
N TRP A 11 12.35 -18.66 -0.70
CA TRP A 11 11.90 -20.02 -0.95
C TRP A 11 10.40 -20.20 -0.68
N ALA A 12 9.89 -19.56 0.38
CA ALA A 12 8.44 -19.55 0.65
C ALA A 12 7.64 -18.95 -0.52
N ALA A 13 8.12 -17.85 -1.12
CA ALA A 13 7.51 -17.26 -2.30
C ALA A 13 7.56 -18.21 -3.51
N GLN A 14 8.68 -18.88 -3.75
CA GLN A 14 8.81 -19.86 -4.84
C GLN A 14 7.84 -21.05 -4.70
N VAL A 15 7.66 -21.56 -3.49
CA VAL A 15 6.68 -22.63 -3.21
C VAL A 15 5.26 -22.17 -3.52
N LEU A 16 4.88 -20.95 -3.14
CA LEU A 16 3.55 -20.40 -3.42
C LEU A 16 3.34 -20.23 -4.93
N VAL A 17 4.32 -19.69 -5.66
CA VAL A 17 4.27 -19.54 -7.12
C VAL A 17 4.15 -20.92 -7.81
N SER A 18 4.92 -21.91 -7.36
CA SER A 18 4.84 -23.27 -7.88
C SER A 18 3.45 -23.87 -7.65
N GLY A 19 2.86 -23.63 -6.47
CA GLY A 19 1.52 -24.09 -6.15
C GLY A 19 0.43 -23.39 -6.98
N GLN A 20 0.63 -22.14 -7.41
CA GLN A 20 -0.28 -21.44 -8.33
C GLN A 20 -0.25 -22.06 -9.74
N LYS A 21 0.89 -22.59 -10.17
CA LYS A 21 1.05 -23.24 -11.49
C LYS A 21 0.61 -24.69 -11.52
N LYS A 22 0.68 -25.41 -10.37
CA LYS A 22 0.32 -26.83 -10.29
C LYS A 22 -1.20 -26.97 -10.23
N ILE A 23 -1.78 -27.67 -11.21
CA ILE A 23 -3.21 -27.98 -11.26
C ILE A 23 -3.53 -29.24 -10.48
N THR A 24 -4.62 -29.23 -9.74
CA THR A 24 -5.16 -30.40 -9.03
C THR A 24 -6.68 -30.43 -9.14
N THR A 25 -7.27 -31.59 -8.91
CA THR A 25 -8.72 -31.76 -8.78
C THR A 25 -9.10 -31.62 -7.30
N TYR A 26 -10.16 -30.89 -7.01
CA TYR A 26 -10.69 -30.70 -5.67
C TYR A 26 -12.22 -30.68 -5.71
N THR A 27 -12.84 -31.02 -4.58
CA THR A 27 -14.29 -31.02 -4.42
C THR A 27 -14.71 -29.69 -3.75
N GLU A 28 -15.67 -29.01 -4.34
CA GLU A 28 -16.29 -27.81 -3.78
C GLU A 28 -17.78 -28.05 -3.52
N THR A 29 -18.26 -27.68 -2.33
CA THR A 29 -19.70 -27.74 -2.04
C THR A 29 -20.36 -26.46 -2.53
N VAL A 30 -21.30 -26.60 -3.45
CA VAL A 30 -22.04 -25.48 -4.06
C VAL A 30 -23.51 -25.66 -3.75
N LYS A 31 -24.21 -24.60 -3.38
CA LYS A 31 -25.68 -24.62 -3.27
C LYS A 31 -26.30 -24.60 -4.65
N ASP A 32 -27.11 -25.60 -4.94
CA ASP A 32 -27.95 -25.59 -6.15
C ASP A 32 -28.89 -24.38 -6.08
N LYS A 33 -28.93 -23.60 -7.17
CA LYS A 33 -29.72 -22.37 -7.23
C LYS A 33 -31.22 -22.61 -7.28
N THR A 34 -31.64 -23.82 -7.65
CA THR A 34 -33.04 -24.19 -7.85
C THR A 34 -33.63 -24.88 -6.63
N THR A 35 -32.87 -25.83 -6.05
CA THR A 35 -33.31 -26.63 -4.90
C THR A 35 -32.83 -26.10 -3.57
N GLY A 36 -31.75 -25.29 -3.56
CA GLY A 36 -31.08 -24.81 -2.34
C GLY A 36 -30.23 -25.87 -1.64
N GLU A 37 -30.15 -27.08 -2.16
CA GLU A 37 -29.41 -28.19 -1.60
C GLU A 37 -27.90 -28.05 -1.85
N GLU A 38 -27.08 -28.60 -0.94
CA GLU A 38 -25.63 -28.60 -1.08
C GLU A 38 -25.17 -29.76 -1.96
N VAL A 39 -24.62 -29.47 -3.12
CA VAL A 39 -24.08 -30.44 -4.07
C VAL A 39 -22.55 -30.35 -4.09
N LYS A 40 -21.89 -31.52 -4.04
CA LYS A 40 -20.44 -31.60 -4.20
C LYS A 40 -20.09 -31.66 -5.69
N VAL A 41 -19.35 -30.68 -6.16
CA VAL A 41 -18.91 -30.59 -7.56
C VAL A 41 -17.39 -30.73 -7.62
N GLU A 42 -16.89 -31.61 -8.46
CA GLU A 42 -15.45 -31.69 -8.74
C GLU A 42 -15.03 -30.57 -9.65
N LYS A 43 -13.98 -29.86 -9.25
CA LYS A 43 -13.38 -28.78 -10.03
C LYS A 43 -11.88 -28.99 -10.16
N THR A 44 -11.32 -28.58 -11.26
CA THR A 44 -9.86 -28.52 -11.45
C THR A 44 -9.39 -27.08 -11.33
N GLY A 45 -8.23 -26.89 -10.68
CA GLY A 45 -7.66 -25.57 -10.50
C GLY A 45 -6.30 -25.60 -9.81
N PRO A 46 -5.67 -24.45 -9.62
CA PRO A 46 -4.35 -24.39 -8.98
C PRO A 46 -4.40 -24.85 -7.52
N VAL A 47 -3.33 -25.50 -7.08
CA VAL A 47 -3.15 -25.93 -5.67
C VAL A 47 -3.18 -24.73 -4.73
N VAL A 48 -2.56 -23.62 -5.15
CA VAL A 48 -2.63 -22.32 -4.45
C VAL A 48 -3.46 -21.35 -5.29
N ARG A 49 -4.68 -21.06 -4.84
CA ARG A 49 -5.59 -20.16 -5.56
C ARG A 49 -5.20 -18.70 -5.36
N ASP A 50 -5.47 -17.89 -6.37
CA ASP A 50 -5.39 -16.42 -6.31
C ASP A 50 -6.57 -15.87 -5.49
N ASN A 51 -6.47 -15.97 -4.17
CA ASN A 51 -7.36 -15.30 -3.24
C ASN A 51 -6.58 -14.26 -2.42
N GLU A 52 -7.31 -13.36 -1.76
CA GLU A 52 -6.70 -12.27 -0.98
C GLU A 52 -5.64 -12.77 0.00
N LYS A 53 -5.93 -13.86 0.74
CA LYS A 53 -5.03 -14.42 1.76
C LYS A 53 -3.72 -14.93 1.16
N ASN A 54 -3.81 -15.74 0.09
CA ASN A 54 -2.65 -16.33 -0.55
C ASN A 54 -1.80 -15.28 -1.27
N LEU A 55 -2.43 -14.30 -1.92
CA LEU A 55 -1.73 -13.19 -2.56
C LEU A 55 -1.03 -12.29 -1.54
N LYS A 56 -1.66 -11.98 -0.40
CA LYS A 56 -0.99 -11.26 0.69
C LYS A 56 0.24 -12.03 1.20
N LEU A 57 0.09 -13.33 1.44
CA LEU A 57 1.21 -14.17 1.90
C LEU A 57 2.35 -14.18 0.88
N LEU A 58 2.05 -14.30 -0.40
CA LEU A 58 3.05 -14.25 -1.48
C LEU A 58 3.74 -12.89 -1.56
N ALA A 59 2.97 -11.79 -1.50
CA ALA A 59 3.51 -10.45 -1.49
C ALA A 59 4.42 -10.19 -0.28
N ASP A 60 4.00 -10.63 0.91
CA ASP A 60 4.83 -10.54 2.13
C ASP A 60 6.11 -11.37 2.01
N SER A 61 6.04 -12.57 1.41
CA SER A 61 7.22 -13.40 1.16
C SER A 61 8.24 -12.69 0.25
N TRP A 62 7.76 -12.09 -0.86
CA TRP A 62 8.64 -11.33 -1.76
C TRP A 62 9.21 -10.08 -1.08
N ARG A 63 8.39 -9.35 -0.32
CA ARG A 63 8.83 -8.16 0.44
C ARG A 63 9.91 -8.52 1.47
N MET A 64 9.72 -9.60 2.23
CA MET A 64 10.71 -10.07 3.20
C MET A 64 12.00 -10.57 2.52
N ALA A 65 11.91 -11.08 1.30
CA ALA A 65 13.04 -11.43 0.46
C ALA A 65 13.70 -10.21 -0.22
N GLN A 66 13.20 -8.99 0.03
CA GLN A 66 13.63 -7.74 -0.61
C GLN A 66 13.43 -7.71 -2.14
N GLU A 67 12.56 -8.56 -2.65
CA GLU A 67 12.18 -8.64 -4.06
C GLU A 67 10.94 -7.76 -4.32
N ILE A 68 11.11 -6.44 -4.17
CA ILE A 68 10.00 -5.48 -4.19
C ILE A 68 9.28 -5.47 -5.54
N ASP A 69 10.00 -5.56 -6.64
CA ASP A 69 9.43 -5.62 -7.99
C ASP A 69 8.49 -6.82 -8.17
N LYS A 70 8.73 -7.94 -7.47
CA LYS A 70 7.84 -9.09 -7.47
C LYS A 70 6.69 -8.94 -6.48
N ALA A 71 6.90 -8.23 -5.37
CA ALA A 71 5.88 -8.00 -4.35
C ALA A 71 4.76 -7.07 -4.84
N ILE A 72 5.10 -5.98 -5.54
CA ILE A 72 4.16 -4.95 -5.99
C ILE A 72 3.01 -5.55 -6.82
N PRO A 73 3.22 -6.26 -7.95
CA PRO A 73 2.13 -6.75 -8.79
C PRO A 73 1.23 -7.78 -8.07
N VAL A 74 1.81 -8.55 -7.15
CA VAL A 74 1.04 -9.51 -6.33
C VAL A 74 0.17 -8.76 -5.31
N LEU A 75 0.73 -7.75 -4.66
CA LEU A 75 0.01 -6.95 -3.68
C LEU A 75 -1.10 -6.09 -4.34
N GLU A 76 -0.91 -5.63 -5.58
CA GLU A 76 -1.97 -4.98 -6.36
C GLU A 76 -3.18 -5.90 -6.56
N LYS A 77 -2.94 -7.16 -6.94
CA LYS A 77 -4.01 -8.16 -7.07
C LYS A 77 -4.72 -8.39 -5.73
N ALA A 78 -3.94 -8.54 -4.65
CA ALA A 78 -4.48 -8.69 -3.30
C ALA A 78 -5.33 -7.49 -2.89
N ALA A 79 -4.87 -6.27 -3.14
CA ALA A 79 -5.56 -5.02 -2.80
C ALA A 79 -6.89 -4.86 -3.55
N LYS A 80 -6.97 -5.32 -4.81
CA LYS A 80 -8.23 -5.33 -5.58
C LYS A 80 -9.26 -6.27 -4.95
N LEU A 81 -8.84 -7.46 -4.49
CA LEU A 81 -9.72 -8.46 -3.88
C LEU A 81 -10.07 -8.13 -2.42
N SER A 82 -9.25 -7.37 -1.72
CA SER A 82 -9.45 -7.02 -0.32
C SER A 82 -10.74 -6.22 -0.09
N LYS A 83 -11.42 -6.49 1.02
CA LYS A 83 -12.60 -5.73 1.47
C LYS A 83 -12.25 -4.48 2.28
N ASP A 84 -10.96 -4.30 2.62
CA ASP A 84 -10.44 -3.16 3.36
C ASP A 84 -9.33 -2.42 2.60
N GLY A 85 -8.91 -1.28 3.13
CA GLY A 85 -7.88 -0.43 2.52
C GLY A 85 -6.45 -0.81 2.87
N LYS A 86 -6.23 -1.78 3.77
CA LYS A 86 -4.89 -2.06 4.35
C LYS A 86 -3.87 -2.47 3.28
N SER A 87 -4.28 -3.33 2.33
CA SER A 87 -3.39 -3.77 1.25
C SER A 87 -2.99 -2.62 0.32
N TYR A 88 -3.89 -1.66 0.07
CA TYR A 88 -3.57 -0.46 -0.70
C TYR A 88 -2.62 0.48 0.04
N VAL A 89 -2.75 0.62 1.37
CA VAL A 89 -1.80 1.38 2.19
C VAL A 89 -0.42 0.73 2.17
N LEU A 90 -0.36 -0.60 2.32
CA LEU A 90 0.89 -1.34 2.23
C LEU A 90 1.55 -1.18 0.85
N LEU A 91 0.75 -1.26 -0.22
CA LEU A 91 1.22 -1.01 -1.59
C LEU A 91 1.79 0.41 -1.74
N GLY A 92 1.11 1.41 -1.19
CA GLY A 92 1.61 2.79 -1.18
C GLY A 92 2.95 2.92 -0.45
N ASN A 93 3.13 2.23 0.67
CA ASN A 93 4.41 2.22 1.39
C ASN A 93 5.53 1.54 0.58
N LEU A 94 5.22 0.49 -0.19
CA LEU A 94 6.20 -0.12 -1.09
C LEU A 94 6.59 0.84 -2.23
N TYR A 95 5.62 1.55 -2.81
CA TYR A 95 5.91 2.56 -3.82
C TYR A 95 6.77 3.71 -3.27
N LEU A 96 6.54 4.15 -2.00
CA LEU A 96 7.40 5.14 -1.36
C LEU A 96 8.84 4.63 -1.18
N ALA A 97 9.01 3.36 -0.84
CA ALA A 97 10.33 2.75 -0.70
C ALA A 97 11.08 2.67 -2.05
N GLU A 98 10.37 2.65 -3.17
CA GLU A 98 10.89 2.66 -4.53
C GLU A 98 10.93 4.07 -5.17
N ASP A 99 10.72 5.12 -4.37
CA ASP A 99 10.67 6.53 -4.82
C ASP A 99 9.61 6.80 -5.91
N LYS A 100 8.57 5.95 -5.97
CA LYS A 100 7.42 6.07 -6.89
C LYS A 100 6.30 6.85 -6.20
N LEU A 101 6.52 8.16 -6.08
CA LEU A 101 5.72 9.04 -5.21
C LEU A 101 4.26 9.17 -5.66
N GLU A 102 4.01 9.31 -6.96
CA GLU A 102 2.65 9.43 -7.51
C GLU A 102 1.83 8.15 -7.34
N GLU A 103 2.45 7.00 -7.60
CA GLU A 103 1.83 5.69 -7.40
C GLU A 103 1.54 5.45 -5.92
N ALA A 104 2.43 5.88 -5.04
CA ALA A 104 2.24 5.82 -3.60
C ALA A 104 1.03 6.64 -3.16
N VAL A 105 0.94 7.91 -3.58
CA VAL A 105 -0.21 8.79 -3.30
C VAL A 105 -1.50 8.17 -3.82
N SER A 106 -1.50 7.68 -5.07
CA SER A 106 -2.67 7.04 -5.68
C SER A 106 -3.13 5.83 -4.88
N SER A 107 -2.19 4.96 -4.48
CA SER A 107 -2.48 3.74 -3.73
C SER A 107 -3.00 4.06 -2.32
N ILE A 108 -2.35 4.96 -1.58
CA ILE A 108 -2.78 5.36 -0.24
C ILE A 108 -4.19 5.96 -0.30
N LYS A 109 -4.48 6.83 -1.27
CA LYS A 109 -5.84 7.40 -1.47
C LYS A 109 -6.89 6.33 -1.75
N LYS A 110 -6.57 5.32 -2.57
CA LYS A 110 -7.47 4.16 -2.79
C LYS A 110 -7.71 3.40 -1.48
N GLY A 111 -6.67 3.23 -0.66
CA GLY A 111 -6.78 2.62 0.65
C GLY A 111 -7.71 3.41 1.58
N LEU A 112 -7.49 4.72 1.71
CA LEU A 112 -8.32 5.61 2.52
C LEU A 112 -9.79 5.59 2.06
N LYS A 113 -10.04 5.62 0.75
CA LYS A 113 -11.40 5.51 0.19
C LYS A 113 -12.07 4.18 0.53
N LYS A 114 -11.33 3.08 0.52
CA LYS A 114 -11.84 1.74 0.86
C LYS A 114 -12.14 1.58 2.34
N GLY A 115 -11.40 2.30 3.18
CA GLY A 115 -11.61 2.36 4.62
C GLY A 115 -11.16 1.11 5.38
N LYS A 116 -11.65 0.94 6.61
CA LYS A 116 -11.29 -0.16 7.53
C LYS A 116 -9.78 -0.30 7.73
N ILE A 117 -9.11 0.84 7.94
CA ILE A 117 -7.67 0.96 8.15
C ILE A 117 -7.43 1.20 9.64
N ASP A 118 -6.52 0.42 10.22
CA ASP A 118 -6.01 0.67 11.56
C ASP A 118 -5.06 1.89 11.52
N LYS A 119 -5.03 2.69 12.57
CA LYS A 119 -4.13 3.84 12.70
C LYS A 119 -4.21 4.82 11.51
N ILE A 120 -5.41 5.20 11.15
CA ILE A 120 -5.70 6.05 9.98
C ILE A 120 -4.90 7.36 9.97
N SER A 121 -4.63 7.95 11.14
CA SER A 121 -3.84 9.19 11.26
C SER A 121 -2.38 8.98 10.84
N GLN A 122 -1.82 7.79 11.09
CA GLN A 122 -0.49 7.42 10.60
C GLN A 122 -0.46 7.39 9.07
N VAL A 123 -1.55 6.88 8.44
CA VAL A 123 -1.68 6.86 6.99
C VAL A 123 -1.76 8.27 6.41
N HIS A 124 -2.46 9.19 7.10
CA HIS A 124 -2.46 10.61 6.73
C HIS A 124 -1.09 11.25 6.86
N LEU A 125 -0.29 10.90 7.89
CA LEU A 125 1.11 11.35 8.00
C LEU A 125 1.92 10.88 6.79
N THR A 126 1.86 9.61 6.45
CA THR A 126 2.59 9.04 5.30
C THR A 126 2.15 9.69 3.98
N LEU A 127 0.85 9.92 3.79
CA LEU A 127 0.34 10.60 2.60
C LEU A 127 0.81 12.06 2.53
N GLY A 128 0.84 12.76 3.67
CA GLY A 128 1.38 14.11 3.77
C GLY A 128 2.86 14.17 3.42
N GLN A 129 3.66 13.20 3.87
CA GLN A 129 5.08 13.08 3.50
C GLN A 129 5.25 12.87 1.99
N ALA A 130 4.46 11.96 1.39
CA ALA A 130 4.50 11.75 -0.06
C ALA A 130 4.16 13.03 -0.85
N TYR A 131 3.17 13.79 -0.41
CA TYR A 131 2.86 15.08 -1.02
C TYR A 131 3.96 16.12 -0.81
N PHE A 132 4.61 16.13 0.34
CA PHE A 132 5.74 16.99 0.64
C PHE A 132 6.90 16.75 -0.33
N GLU A 133 7.30 15.49 -0.54
CA GLU A 133 8.34 15.10 -1.49
C GLU A 133 7.98 15.49 -2.94
N LEU A 134 6.71 15.44 -3.30
CA LEU A 134 6.19 15.94 -4.58
C LEU A 134 6.11 17.48 -4.65
N GLN A 135 6.56 18.19 -3.61
CA GLN A 135 6.42 19.65 -3.47
C GLN A 135 4.96 20.17 -3.55
N LYS A 136 3.99 19.30 -3.31
CA LYS A 136 2.55 19.62 -3.21
C LYS A 136 2.24 20.07 -1.78
N PHE A 137 2.82 21.20 -1.38
CA PHE A 137 2.84 21.65 0.01
C PHE A 137 1.45 21.87 0.61
N GLU A 138 0.47 22.37 -0.14
CA GLU A 138 -0.89 22.56 0.36
C GLU A 138 -1.58 21.22 0.65
N ASP A 139 -1.43 20.23 -0.25
CA ASP A 139 -1.96 18.88 -0.02
C ASP A 139 -1.26 18.22 1.19
N ALA A 140 0.06 18.37 1.30
CA ALA A 140 0.82 17.86 2.45
C ALA A 140 0.30 18.44 3.77
N LYS A 141 0.16 19.77 3.87
CA LYS A 141 -0.37 20.47 5.07
C LYS A 141 -1.79 20.01 5.41
N LYS A 142 -2.65 19.77 4.41
CA LYS A 142 -4.00 19.26 4.61
C LYS A 142 -3.99 17.88 5.26
N GLU A 143 -3.16 16.97 4.77
CA GLU A 143 -3.03 15.62 5.32
C GLU A 143 -2.44 15.65 6.74
N PHE A 144 -1.41 16.45 6.97
CA PHE A 144 -0.84 16.64 8.31
C PHE A 144 -1.83 17.23 9.31
N ARG A 145 -2.65 18.22 8.90
CA ARG A 145 -3.73 18.74 9.75
C ARG A 145 -4.76 17.68 10.09
N THR A 146 -5.04 16.75 9.16
CA THR A 146 -5.93 15.62 9.43
C THR A 146 -5.31 14.68 10.47
N ALA A 147 -4.04 14.34 10.33
CA ALA A 147 -3.31 13.53 11.29
C ALA A 147 -3.20 14.20 12.68
N ALA A 148 -3.07 15.53 12.74
CA ALA A 148 -2.96 16.28 13.99
C ALA A 148 -4.23 16.23 14.86
N ARG A 149 -5.36 15.74 14.33
CA ARG A 149 -6.61 15.52 15.09
C ARG A 149 -6.61 14.23 15.88
N ASP A 150 -5.57 13.40 15.76
CA ASP A 150 -5.45 12.14 16.50
C ASP A 150 -5.44 12.38 18.03
N LYS A 151 -5.95 11.40 18.76
CA LYS A 151 -5.91 11.40 20.24
C LYS A 151 -4.53 11.08 20.77
N ASP A 152 -3.70 10.34 19.99
CA ASP A 152 -2.32 10.04 20.36
C ASP A 152 -1.47 11.31 20.27
N LYS A 153 -0.95 11.71 21.44
CA LYS A 153 -0.11 12.91 21.59
C LYS A 153 1.15 12.86 20.69
N LYS A 154 1.74 11.68 20.47
CA LYS A 154 2.92 11.53 19.62
C LYS A 154 2.57 11.82 18.17
N VAL A 155 1.49 11.22 17.67
CA VAL A 155 1.02 11.44 16.28
C VAL A 155 0.69 12.91 16.07
N LYS A 156 -0.04 13.53 17.01
CA LYS A 156 -0.37 14.96 16.97
C LYS A 156 0.85 15.85 16.94
N THR A 157 1.85 15.58 17.79
CA THR A 157 3.10 16.36 17.84
C THR A 157 3.87 16.21 16.53
N THR A 158 4.01 15.00 16.03
CA THR A 158 4.68 14.72 14.75
C THR A 158 4.00 15.47 13.59
N ALA A 159 2.68 15.41 13.51
CA ALA A 159 1.92 16.10 12.49
C ALA A 159 2.11 17.64 12.53
N ASN A 160 2.06 18.23 13.72
CA ASN A 160 2.29 19.67 13.89
C ASN A 160 3.71 20.10 13.52
N ASN A 161 4.71 19.24 13.80
CA ASN A 161 6.09 19.51 13.38
C ASN A 161 6.21 19.48 11.84
N TRP A 162 5.57 18.50 11.19
CA TRP A 162 5.52 18.42 9.74
C TRP A 162 4.83 19.64 9.10
N ILE A 163 3.74 20.15 9.70
CA ILE A 163 3.08 21.38 9.21
C ILE A 163 4.07 22.53 9.18
N LYS A 164 4.73 22.80 10.30
CA LYS A 164 5.72 23.89 10.41
C LYS A 164 6.88 23.73 9.41
N TYR A 165 7.39 22.50 9.31
CA TYR A 165 8.47 22.19 8.37
C TYR A 165 8.05 22.43 6.92
N THR A 166 6.84 22.01 6.56
CA THR A 166 6.27 22.21 5.21
C THR A 166 6.08 23.69 4.89
N GLU A 167 5.61 24.50 5.85
CA GLU A 167 5.45 25.96 5.70
C GLU A 167 6.80 26.64 5.43
N ASN A 168 7.83 26.29 6.18
CA ASN A 168 9.17 26.82 6.01
C ASN A 168 9.77 26.42 4.65
N GLU A 169 9.60 25.18 4.24
CA GLU A 169 10.13 24.67 2.98
C GLU A 169 9.41 25.30 1.78
N GLU A 170 8.12 25.50 1.86
CA GLU A 170 7.36 26.22 0.84
C GLU A 170 7.88 27.66 0.63
N ILE A 171 8.15 28.37 1.74
CA ILE A 171 8.74 29.73 1.69
C ILE A 171 10.13 29.67 1.05
N ARG A 172 10.95 28.69 1.44
CA ARG A 172 12.30 28.50 0.90
C ARG A 172 12.27 28.29 -0.62
N VAL A 173 11.40 27.39 -1.09
CA VAL A 173 11.26 27.08 -2.52
C VAL A 173 10.77 28.30 -3.31
N LYS A 174 9.78 29.03 -2.78
CA LYS A 174 9.30 30.28 -3.39
C LYS A 174 10.40 31.35 -3.52
N ASN A 175 11.18 31.54 -2.46
CA ASN A 175 12.29 32.50 -2.48
C ASN A 175 13.40 32.11 -3.47
N LEU A 176 13.70 30.81 -3.61
CA LEU A 176 14.66 30.33 -4.60
C LEU A 176 14.16 30.58 -6.03
N ALA A 177 12.87 30.35 -6.29
CA ALA A 177 12.27 30.62 -7.58
C ALA A 177 12.35 32.13 -7.93
N LEU A 178 11.98 33.00 -7.01
CA LEU A 178 12.07 34.46 -7.20
C LEU A 178 13.51 34.95 -7.49
N ARG A 179 14.50 34.39 -6.78
CA ARG A 179 15.92 34.68 -7.06
C ARG A 179 16.36 34.24 -8.45
N ARG A 180 15.95 33.05 -8.86
CA ARG A 180 16.27 32.55 -10.20
C ARG A 180 15.68 33.45 -11.28
N ASP A 181 14.41 33.82 -11.15
CA ASP A 181 13.69 34.63 -12.11
C ASP A 181 14.31 36.04 -12.18
N TYR A 182 14.73 36.60 -11.03
CA TYR A 182 15.46 37.87 -10.99
C TYR A 182 16.80 37.83 -11.75
N ILE A 183 17.59 36.78 -11.55
CA ILE A 183 18.88 36.61 -12.25
C ILE A 183 18.66 36.48 -13.76
N GLN A 184 17.65 35.70 -14.19
CA GLN A 184 17.33 35.52 -15.61
C GLN A 184 16.84 36.81 -16.27
N SER A 185 16.19 37.70 -15.53
CA SER A 185 15.73 39.00 -16.05
C SER A 185 16.85 40.03 -16.24
N GLN A 186 18.04 39.79 -15.68
CA GLN A 186 19.22 40.66 -15.78
C GLN A 186 20.24 40.21 -16.86
N SER A 187 20.03 39.02 -17.46
CA SER A 187 20.86 38.46 -18.52
C SER A 187 20.23 38.66 -19.90
#